data_27066970f63b1fcb8b2126f9b3af4239
#
_entry.id   27066970f63b1fcb8b2126f9b3af4239
#
_cell.length_a   1.000
_cell.length_b   1.000
_cell.length_c   1.000
_cell.angle_alpha   90.00
_cell.angle_beta   90.00
_cell.angle_gamma   90.00
#
_symmetry.space_group_name_H-M   'P 1'
#
loop_
_entity.id
_entity.type
_entity.pdbx_description
1 polymer ?
#
loop_
_entity_poly.entity_id
_entity_poly.type
_entity_poly.pdbx_seq_one_letter_code
_entity_poly.pdbx_strand_id
1 'polypeptide(L)'
;MQPKVSVIVAVYNIAPFLDKCLTSLKAQTLKDFEVILVDDGSTDNSGKMCDAYAQEDNRFKIFHKANGGVASAREFGVEKASGLYMIHADPDDWVEPTMLEELYNRATETDADVIICDFYVESSFGRELVVQCPKSPNHIVILNQYLNSSLYGACWNKLVRREVWNNLNVHFPPIKLCEDMWVNVKLAMANIRFAYLNKAFYHYVRIDRVGSVTKGGNVQAGINAYEASVCFRNLLQGTNYWKIYVKYSMPWMAYLVLYYDAVSVENFKKEFKDLQYISCVEWILRLSVKWYRLGQFILWIRKSLGKLRHRE
;
A
#
# COMPACT_ATOMS: atom_id res chain seq x y z
N MET A 1 -22.56 -19.95 -7.84
CA MET A 1 -22.51 -19.52 -6.41
C MET A 1 -21.61 -18.28 -6.32
N GLN A 2 -21.85 -17.41 -5.36
CA GLN A 2 -20.98 -16.26 -5.10
C GLN A 2 -19.65 -16.74 -4.49
N PRO A 3 -18.49 -16.34 -5.02
CA PRO A 3 -17.21 -16.71 -4.43
C PRO A 3 -17.07 -16.20 -2.98
N LYS A 4 -16.33 -16.95 -2.16
CA LYS A 4 -16.00 -16.51 -0.79
C LYS A 4 -15.03 -15.34 -0.79
N VAL A 5 -14.01 -15.40 -1.66
CA VAL A 5 -12.95 -14.40 -1.75
C VAL A 5 -12.70 -14.01 -3.20
N SER A 6 -12.56 -12.71 -3.47
CA SER A 6 -11.97 -12.18 -4.70
C SER A 6 -10.54 -11.74 -4.43
N VAL A 7 -9.58 -12.28 -5.17
CA VAL A 7 -8.19 -11.80 -5.16
C VAL A 7 -7.99 -10.84 -6.33
N ILE A 8 -7.55 -9.62 -6.07
CA ILE A 8 -7.36 -8.57 -7.09
C ILE A 8 -5.87 -8.42 -7.37
N VAL A 9 -5.48 -8.60 -8.63
CA VAL A 9 -4.09 -8.50 -9.09
C VAL A 9 -3.99 -7.45 -10.20
N ALA A 10 -3.33 -6.33 -9.92
CA ALA A 10 -3.05 -5.28 -10.90
C ALA A 10 -1.73 -5.61 -11.62
N VAL A 11 -1.80 -5.79 -12.93
CA VAL A 11 -0.67 -6.27 -13.76
C VAL A 11 -0.25 -5.15 -14.71
N TYR A 12 1.07 -4.83 -14.74
CA TYR A 12 1.65 -3.92 -15.72
C TYR A 12 3.14 -4.21 -15.92
N ASN A 13 3.55 -4.67 -17.10
CA ASN A 13 4.93 -4.90 -17.51
C ASN A 13 5.75 -5.67 -16.46
N ILE A 14 5.27 -6.86 -16.05
CA ILE A 14 5.80 -7.65 -14.95
C ILE A 14 6.01 -9.14 -15.31
N ALA A 15 6.04 -9.47 -16.58
CA ALA A 15 6.13 -10.86 -17.08
C ALA A 15 7.19 -11.74 -16.37
N PRO A 16 8.41 -11.27 -16.03
CA PRO A 16 9.43 -12.12 -15.39
C PRO A 16 9.05 -12.65 -14.01
N PHE A 17 8.09 -12.03 -13.31
CA PHE A 17 7.73 -12.35 -11.93
C PHE A 17 6.32 -12.93 -11.81
N LEU A 18 5.47 -12.68 -12.80
CA LEU A 18 4.03 -12.95 -12.77
C LEU A 18 3.68 -14.42 -12.56
N ASP A 19 4.44 -15.34 -13.14
CA ASP A 19 4.16 -16.77 -13.07
C ASP A 19 4.17 -17.32 -11.64
N LYS A 20 5.12 -16.88 -10.82
CA LYS A 20 5.21 -17.28 -9.41
C LYS A 20 3.98 -16.84 -8.62
N CYS A 21 3.53 -15.62 -8.84
CA CYS A 21 2.32 -15.09 -8.22
C CYS A 21 1.09 -15.94 -8.61
N LEU A 22 0.84 -16.09 -9.90
CA LEU A 22 -0.36 -16.77 -10.39
C LEU A 22 -0.37 -18.26 -10.03
N THR A 23 0.77 -18.93 -10.09
CA THR A 23 0.91 -20.33 -9.64
C THR A 23 0.57 -20.47 -8.14
N SER A 24 1.04 -19.55 -7.30
CA SER A 24 0.74 -19.57 -5.85
C SER A 24 -0.75 -19.33 -5.56
N LEU A 25 -1.42 -18.50 -6.34
CA LEU A 25 -2.87 -18.31 -6.26
C LEU A 25 -3.64 -19.51 -6.78
N LYS A 26 -3.21 -20.13 -7.87
CA LYS A 26 -3.80 -21.37 -8.41
C LYS A 26 -3.76 -22.52 -7.41
N ALA A 27 -2.70 -22.58 -6.59
CA ALA A 27 -2.46 -23.61 -5.59
C ALA A 27 -3.26 -23.45 -4.28
N GLN A 28 -4.11 -22.43 -4.14
CA GLN A 28 -4.87 -22.19 -2.92
C GLN A 28 -5.77 -23.38 -2.53
N THR A 29 -5.79 -23.69 -1.22
CA THR A 29 -6.61 -24.78 -0.65
C THR A 29 -8.10 -24.44 -0.66
N LEU A 30 -8.47 -23.17 -0.43
CA LEU A 30 -9.83 -22.69 -0.66
C LEU A 30 -10.19 -22.92 -2.14
N LYS A 31 -11.34 -23.53 -2.44
CA LYS A 31 -11.77 -23.81 -3.82
C LYS A 31 -12.74 -22.74 -4.36
N ASP A 32 -13.48 -22.13 -3.48
CA ASP A 32 -14.56 -21.20 -3.79
C ASP A 32 -14.06 -19.75 -3.74
N PHE A 33 -13.20 -19.37 -4.70
CA PHE A 33 -12.66 -18.04 -4.86
C PHE A 33 -12.51 -17.67 -6.33
N GLU A 34 -12.28 -16.41 -6.61
CA GLU A 34 -11.92 -15.88 -7.93
C GLU A 34 -10.67 -15.03 -7.88
N VAL A 35 -9.93 -14.97 -8.98
CA VAL A 35 -8.80 -14.07 -9.19
C VAL A 35 -9.17 -13.10 -10.30
N ILE A 36 -9.18 -11.81 -9.99
CA ILE A 36 -9.44 -10.73 -10.93
C ILE A 36 -8.09 -10.17 -11.38
N LEU A 37 -7.66 -10.56 -12.57
CA LEU A 37 -6.46 -10.04 -13.20
C LEU A 37 -6.82 -8.79 -13.98
N VAL A 38 -6.16 -7.68 -13.69
CA VAL A 38 -6.34 -6.43 -14.42
C VAL A 38 -5.04 -6.06 -15.10
N ASP A 39 -4.94 -6.33 -16.40
CA ASP A 39 -3.83 -5.88 -17.23
C ASP A 39 -4.01 -4.41 -17.58
N ASP A 40 -3.21 -3.56 -16.97
CA ASP A 40 -3.24 -2.10 -17.13
C ASP A 40 -2.46 -1.63 -18.37
N GLY A 41 -2.69 -2.29 -19.50
CA GLY A 41 -2.10 -1.95 -20.79
C GLY A 41 -0.62 -2.35 -20.92
N SER A 42 -0.27 -3.58 -20.50
CA SER A 42 1.09 -4.10 -20.62
C SER A 42 1.54 -4.17 -22.09
N THR A 43 2.81 -3.85 -22.31
CA THR A 43 3.48 -3.93 -23.61
C THR A 43 4.42 -5.12 -23.72
N ASP A 44 4.66 -5.82 -22.61
CA ASP A 44 5.40 -7.08 -22.54
C ASP A 44 4.47 -8.30 -22.62
N ASN A 45 4.97 -9.48 -22.25
CA ASN A 45 4.17 -10.72 -22.29
C ASN A 45 3.19 -10.88 -21.12
N SER A 46 3.08 -9.93 -20.20
CA SER A 46 2.22 -10.04 -19.00
C SER A 46 0.76 -10.31 -19.34
N GLY A 47 0.18 -9.56 -20.29
CA GLY A 47 -1.20 -9.74 -20.71
C GLY A 47 -1.46 -11.14 -21.27
N LYS A 48 -0.57 -11.66 -22.16
CA LYS A 48 -0.68 -13.02 -22.72
C LYS A 48 -0.57 -14.11 -21.66
N MET A 49 0.26 -13.90 -20.63
CA MET A 49 0.35 -14.84 -19.50
C MET A 49 -0.96 -14.87 -18.72
N CYS A 50 -1.56 -13.71 -18.46
CA CYS A 50 -2.88 -13.63 -17.80
C CYS A 50 -3.96 -14.36 -18.61
N ASP A 51 -3.98 -14.19 -19.95
CA ASP A 51 -4.90 -14.90 -20.84
C ASP A 51 -4.76 -16.41 -20.72
N ALA A 52 -3.51 -16.93 -20.69
CA ALA A 52 -3.23 -18.35 -20.57
C ALA A 52 -3.77 -18.92 -19.24
N TYR A 53 -3.54 -18.23 -18.11
CA TYR A 53 -4.08 -18.65 -16.82
C TYR A 53 -5.61 -18.65 -16.79
N ALA A 54 -6.26 -17.64 -17.38
CA ALA A 54 -7.72 -17.56 -17.47
C ALA A 54 -8.33 -18.67 -18.36
N GLN A 55 -7.59 -19.14 -19.37
CA GLN A 55 -8.00 -20.27 -20.22
C GLN A 55 -7.86 -21.63 -19.50
N GLU A 56 -6.85 -21.79 -18.63
CA GLU A 56 -6.59 -23.02 -17.90
C GLU A 56 -7.47 -23.21 -16.66
N ASP A 57 -7.85 -22.12 -15.99
CA ASP A 57 -8.55 -22.16 -14.70
C ASP A 57 -9.65 -21.10 -14.66
N ASN A 58 -10.91 -21.54 -14.62
CA ASN A 58 -12.09 -20.68 -14.65
C ASN A 58 -12.25 -19.76 -13.43
N ARG A 59 -11.44 -19.95 -12.39
CA ARG A 59 -11.37 -19.04 -11.25
C ARG A 59 -10.64 -17.75 -11.60
N PHE A 60 -9.79 -17.75 -12.63
CA PHE A 60 -9.06 -16.58 -13.11
C PHE A 60 -9.90 -15.84 -14.17
N LYS A 61 -10.11 -14.55 -13.94
CA LYS A 61 -10.83 -13.66 -14.85
C LYS A 61 -9.91 -12.53 -15.27
N ILE A 62 -9.65 -12.38 -16.55
CA ILE A 62 -8.77 -11.34 -17.10
C ILE A 62 -9.57 -10.17 -17.66
N PHE A 63 -9.07 -8.97 -17.40
CA PHE A 63 -9.58 -7.71 -17.95
C PHE A 63 -8.40 -6.87 -18.44
N HIS A 64 -8.41 -6.51 -19.73
CA HIS A 64 -7.44 -5.58 -20.30
C HIS A 64 -8.01 -4.18 -20.34
N LYS A 65 -7.23 -3.17 -19.96
CA LYS A 65 -7.61 -1.77 -20.04
C LYS A 65 -6.44 -0.89 -20.49
N ALA A 66 -6.73 0.31 -20.96
CA ALA A 66 -5.70 1.31 -21.19
C ALA A 66 -4.99 1.67 -19.87
N ASN A 67 -3.68 1.91 -19.94
CA ASN A 67 -2.88 2.22 -18.74
C ASN A 67 -3.41 3.44 -18.01
N GLY A 68 -3.70 3.26 -16.74
CA GLY A 68 -4.19 4.30 -15.81
C GLY A 68 -3.43 4.32 -14.48
N GLY A 69 -2.44 3.42 -14.33
CA GLY A 69 -1.66 3.26 -13.11
C GLY A 69 -2.30 2.31 -12.08
N VAL A 70 -1.50 1.91 -11.09
CA VAL A 70 -1.85 0.86 -10.11
C VAL A 70 -3.16 1.13 -9.38
N ALA A 71 -3.41 2.35 -8.94
CA ALA A 71 -4.65 2.74 -8.25
C ALA A 71 -5.88 2.52 -9.15
N SER A 72 -5.80 2.94 -10.42
CA SER A 72 -6.86 2.74 -11.42
C SER A 72 -7.11 1.26 -11.72
N ALA A 73 -6.04 0.45 -11.80
CA ALA A 73 -6.16 -0.98 -12.05
C ALA A 73 -6.78 -1.71 -10.83
N ARG A 74 -6.37 -1.36 -9.61
CA ARG A 74 -6.95 -1.91 -8.39
C ARG A 74 -8.41 -1.53 -8.24
N GLU A 75 -8.77 -0.26 -8.48
CA GLU A 75 -10.17 0.21 -8.45
C GLU A 75 -11.03 -0.58 -9.43
N PHE A 76 -10.58 -0.72 -10.68
CA PHE A 76 -11.29 -1.51 -11.67
C PHE A 76 -11.46 -2.98 -11.23
N GLY A 77 -10.43 -3.56 -10.60
CA GLY A 77 -10.50 -4.92 -10.05
C GLY A 77 -11.53 -5.05 -8.92
N VAL A 78 -11.62 -4.05 -8.04
CA VAL A 78 -12.66 -3.97 -6.98
C VAL A 78 -14.06 -3.93 -7.58
N GLU A 79 -14.28 -3.13 -8.65
CA GLU A 79 -15.58 -3.08 -9.36
C GLU A 79 -15.99 -4.43 -9.96
N LYS A 80 -15.01 -5.25 -10.39
CA LYS A 80 -15.27 -6.58 -10.97
C LYS A 80 -15.38 -7.69 -9.94
N ALA A 81 -14.95 -7.44 -8.70
CA ALA A 81 -14.99 -8.40 -7.62
C ALA A 81 -16.42 -8.75 -7.21
N SER A 82 -16.71 -10.06 -7.09
CA SER A 82 -18.03 -10.56 -6.70
C SER A 82 -18.04 -11.34 -5.37
N GLY A 83 -16.85 -11.62 -4.81
CA GLY A 83 -16.68 -12.35 -3.56
C GLY A 83 -17.29 -11.67 -2.34
N LEU A 84 -17.52 -12.45 -1.28
CA LEU A 84 -17.95 -11.91 0.01
C LEU A 84 -16.87 -11.03 0.64
N TYR A 85 -15.61 -11.45 0.51
CA TYR A 85 -14.42 -10.73 0.93
C TYR A 85 -13.51 -10.44 -0.26
N MET A 86 -12.61 -9.48 -0.10
CA MET A 86 -11.59 -9.12 -1.10
C MET A 86 -10.21 -9.05 -0.44
N ILE A 87 -9.19 -9.40 -1.20
CA ILE A 87 -7.78 -9.21 -0.87
C ILE A 87 -7.02 -8.82 -2.14
N HIS A 88 -5.98 -8.01 -2.01
CA HIS A 88 -5.07 -7.71 -3.12
C HIS A 88 -3.86 -8.63 -3.11
N ALA A 89 -3.27 -8.85 -4.28
CA ALA A 89 -1.96 -9.47 -4.40
C ALA A 89 -1.15 -8.69 -5.45
N ASP A 90 0.10 -8.37 -5.12
CA ASP A 90 0.99 -7.72 -6.08
C ASP A 90 1.62 -8.79 -6.99
N PRO A 91 1.72 -8.53 -8.30
CA PRO A 91 2.07 -9.55 -9.31
C PRO A 91 3.54 -10.01 -9.26
N ASP A 92 4.35 -9.39 -8.42
CA ASP A 92 5.75 -9.69 -8.18
C ASP A 92 6.02 -10.47 -6.88
N ASP A 93 4.95 -10.74 -6.12
CA ASP A 93 4.96 -11.43 -4.84
C ASP A 93 4.34 -12.83 -4.96
N TRP A 94 4.27 -13.58 -3.87
CA TRP A 94 3.62 -14.88 -3.84
C TRP A 94 3.04 -15.20 -2.45
N VAL A 95 2.18 -16.21 -2.38
CA VAL A 95 1.43 -16.50 -1.15
C VAL A 95 1.47 -17.99 -0.78
N GLU A 96 1.35 -18.28 0.51
CA GLU A 96 1.23 -19.63 1.02
C GLU A 96 -0.10 -20.29 0.61
N PRO A 97 -0.14 -21.61 0.38
CA PRO A 97 -1.33 -22.29 -0.16
C PRO A 97 -2.59 -22.20 0.71
N THR A 98 -2.47 -21.99 2.01
CA THR A 98 -3.61 -21.94 2.94
C THR A 98 -4.12 -20.54 3.24
N MET A 99 -3.53 -19.49 2.62
CA MET A 99 -3.81 -18.09 2.95
C MET A 99 -5.31 -17.76 2.87
N LEU A 100 -5.94 -18.02 1.73
CA LEU A 100 -7.34 -17.63 1.52
C LEU A 100 -8.29 -18.39 2.45
N GLU A 101 -8.06 -19.67 2.67
CA GLU A 101 -8.88 -20.52 3.54
C GLU A 101 -8.81 -20.06 5.00
N GLU A 102 -7.61 -19.85 5.52
CA GLU A 102 -7.42 -19.47 6.91
C GLU A 102 -7.89 -18.05 7.20
N LEU A 103 -7.66 -17.11 6.28
CA LEU A 103 -8.17 -15.73 6.41
C LEU A 103 -9.70 -15.72 6.36
N TYR A 104 -10.33 -16.46 5.45
CA TYR A 104 -11.78 -16.56 5.35
C TYR A 104 -12.40 -17.21 6.60
N ASN A 105 -11.82 -18.31 7.09
CA ASN A 105 -12.29 -18.99 8.31
C ASN A 105 -12.20 -18.04 9.50
N ARG A 106 -11.08 -17.32 9.66
CA ARG A 106 -10.93 -16.33 10.72
C ARG A 106 -11.95 -15.20 10.63
N ALA A 107 -12.24 -14.73 9.41
CA ALA A 107 -13.23 -13.69 9.18
C ALA A 107 -14.65 -14.14 9.59
N THR A 108 -15.01 -15.38 9.27
CA THR A 108 -16.32 -15.95 9.62
C THR A 108 -16.45 -16.28 11.12
N GLU A 109 -15.39 -16.82 11.75
CA GLU A 109 -15.36 -17.11 13.18
C GLU A 109 -15.55 -15.85 14.06
N THR A 110 -14.93 -14.75 13.64
CA THR A 110 -14.94 -13.50 14.42
C THR A 110 -15.99 -12.50 13.95
N ASP A 111 -16.69 -12.81 12.87
CA ASP A 111 -17.57 -11.89 12.13
C ASP A 111 -16.87 -10.54 11.85
N ALA A 112 -15.57 -10.59 11.56
CA ALA A 112 -14.78 -9.40 11.32
C ALA A 112 -14.98 -8.85 9.91
N ASP A 113 -14.85 -7.54 9.79
CA ASP A 113 -14.94 -6.81 8.53
C ASP A 113 -13.56 -6.71 7.85
N VAL A 114 -12.47 -6.72 8.66
CA VAL A 114 -11.10 -6.74 8.18
C VAL A 114 -10.27 -7.73 8.99
N ILE A 115 -9.58 -8.65 8.31
CA ILE A 115 -8.59 -9.53 8.92
C ILE A 115 -7.20 -9.05 8.53
N ILE A 116 -6.33 -8.86 9.52
CA ILE A 116 -4.91 -8.53 9.32
C ILE A 116 -4.08 -9.78 9.61
N CYS A 117 -3.11 -10.11 8.77
CA CYS A 117 -2.16 -11.18 8.99
C CYS A 117 -0.72 -10.70 8.87
N ASP A 118 0.21 -11.52 9.38
CA ASP A 118 1.64 -11.31 9.23
C ASP A 118 2.11 -11.59 7.80
N PHE A 119 3.36 -11.24 7.51
CA PHE A 119 3.96 -11.50 6.21
C PHE A 119 5.47 -11.74 6.32
N TYR A 120 6.04 -12.27 5.25
CA TYR A 120 7.48 -12.41 5.09
C TYR A 120 8.02 -11.34 4.13
N VAL A 121 9.20 -10.82 4.43
CA VAL A 121 10.02 -10.07 3.47
C VAL A 121 11.07 -11.02 2.92
N GLU A 122 11.04 -11.24 1.60
CA GLU A 122 12.04 -12.02 0.86
C GLU A 122 13.08 -11.07 0.28
N SER A 123 14.33 -11.25 0.62
CA SER A 123 15.44 -10.43 0.13
C SER A 123 16.65 -11.29 -0.24
N SER A 124 17.69 -10.68 -0.84
CA SER A 124 18.97 -11.34 -1.08
C SER A 124 19.69 -11.79 0.20
N PHE A 125 19.31 -11.26 1.35
CA PHE A 125 19.86 -11.62 2.67
C PHE A 125 19.07 -12.71 3.39
N GLY A 126 17.96 -13.19 2.80
CA GLY A 126 17.08 -14.22 3.37
C GLY A 126 15.67 -13.73 3.61
N ARG A 127 14.93 -14.53 4.36
CA ARG A 127 13.53 -14.32 4.74
C ARG A 127 13.45 -13.71 6.15
N GLU A 128 12.65 -12.67 6.30
CA GLU A 128 12.34 -12.02 7.56
C GLU A 128 10.83 -12.07 7.83
N LEU A 129 10.42 -12.50 9.03
CA LEU A 129 9.03 -12.44 9.48
C LEU A 129 8.70 -11.03 9.98
N VAL A 130 7.64 -10.43 9.44
CA VAL A 130 7.12 -9.14 9.88
C VAL A 130 5.77 -9.34 10.55
N VAL A 131 5.77 -9.21 11.87
CA VAL A 131 4.56 -9.34 12.70
C VAL A 131 3.69 -8.08 12.57
N GLN A 132 2.40 -8.29 12.30
CA GLN A 132 1.41 -7.25 12.08
C GLN A 132 0.30 -7.27 13.14
N CYS A 133 0.63 -7.67 14.36
CA CYS A 133 -0.32 -7.76 15.47
C CYS A 133 -0.78 -6.37 15.92
N PRO A 134 -2.06 -6.02 15.76
CA PRO A 134 -2.58 -4.77 16.30
C PRO A 134 -2.51 -4.76 17.84
N LYS A 135 -2.19 -3.61 18.44
CA LYS A 135 -2.22 -3.45 19.91
C LYS A 135 -3.60 -3.64 20.51
N SER A 136 -4.65 -3.48 19.72
CA SER A 136 -6.05 -3.68 20.06
C SER A 136 -6.86 -3.82 18.77
N PRO A 137 -7.99 -4.57 18.76
CA PRO A 137 -8.91 -4.60 17.62
C PRO A 137 -9.72 -3.31 17.45
N ASN A 138 -9.56 -2.34 18.35
CA ASN A 138 -10.24 -1.05 18.23
C ASN A 138 -9.76 -0.27 17.02
N HIS A 139 -10.68 0.15 16.15
CA HIS A 139 -10.41 0.83 14.90
C HIS A 139 -9.56 2.10 15.06
N ILE A 140 -9.74 2.87 16.16
CA ILE A 140 -8.95 4.08 16.44
C ILE A 140 -7.49 3.72 16.73
N VAL A 141 -7.24 2.63 17.48
CA VAL A 141 -5.88 2.15 17.76
C VAL A 141 -5.21 1.68 16.47
N ILE A 142 -5.93 0.96 15.62
CA ILE A 142 -5.45 0.49 14.31
C ILE A 142 -5.14 1.67 13.38
N LEU A 143 -6.04 2.66 13.30
CA LEU A 143 -5.80 3.88 12.53
C LEU A 143 -4.53 4.59 12.97
N ASN A 144 -4.33 4.75 14.28
CA ASN A 144 -3.12 5.34 14.82
C ASN A 144 -1.87 4.55 14.45
N GLN A 145 -1.97 3.21 14.42
CA GLN A 145 -0.86 2.33 14.04
C GLN A 145 -0.54 2.41 12.55
N TYR A 146 -1.53 2.61 11.66
CA TYR A 146 -1.27 2.92 10.25
C TYR A 146 -0.56 4.28 10.10
N LEU A 147 -1.06 5.33 10.74
CA LEU A 147 -0.49 6.67 10.62
C LEU A 147 0.93 6.78 11.19
N ASN A 148 1.29 5.99 12.20
CA ASN A 148 2.64 5.96 12.77
C ASN A 148 3.53 4.84 12.21
N SER A 149 3.07 4.13 11.17
CA SER A 149 3.77 3.05 10.47
C SER A 149 4.13 1.83 11.34
N SER A 150 3.48 1.64 12.49
CA SER A 150 3.64 0.42 13.29
C SER A 150 2.78 -0.76 12.78
N LEU A 151 1.79 -0.48 11.92
CA LEU A 151 1.16 -1.44 11.02
C LEU A 151 1.47 -1.07 9.57
N TYR A 152 1.74 -2.07 8.76
CA TYR A 152 2.06 -1.87 7.36
C TYR A 152 0.81 -1.45 6.55
N GLY A 153 0.93 -0.39 5.76
CA GLY A 153 -0.20 0.20 5.04
C GLY A 153 -0.63 -0.55 3.77
N ALA A 154 -0.02 -1.69 3.42
CA ALA A 154 -0.37 -2.44 2.22
C ALA A 154 -1.75 -3.12 2.31
N CYS A 155 -2.39 -3.36 1.16
CA CYS A 155 -3.69 -4.04 1.08
C CYS A 155 -3.56 -5.57 0.98
N TRP A 156 -2.40 -6.11 0.60
CA TRP A 156 -2.21 -7.54 0.32
C TRP A 156 -2.13 -8.45 1.55
N ASN A 157 -1.97 -7.95 2.76
CA ASN A 157 -2.06 -8.73 4.01
C ASN A 157 -3.37 -8.45 4.77
N LYS A 158 -4.40 -7.99 4.07
CA LYS A 158 -5.70 -7.66 4.65
C LYS A 158 -6.84 -8.24 3.82
N LEU A 159 -7.63 -9.12 4.44
CA LEU A 159 -8.88 -9.59 3.87
C LEU A 159 -9.99 -8.64 4.32
N VAL A 160 -10.71 -8.02 3.38
CA VAL A 160 -11.72 -6.98 3.65
C VAL A 160 -13.09 -7.45 3.19
N ARG A 161 -14.12 -7.31 4.01
CA ARG A 161 -15.52 -7.58 3.65
C ARG A 161 -15.97 -6.60 2.56
N ARG A 162 -16.34 -7.12 1.38
CA ARG A 162 -16.69 -6.29 0.22
C ARG A 162 -17.89 -5.37 0.47
N GLU A 163 -18.88 -5.83 1.23
CA GLU A 163 -20.04 -5.00 1.61
C GLU A 163 -19.61 -3.75 2.41
N VAL A 164 -18.67 -3.91 3.34
CA VAL A 164 -18.13 -2.77 4.14
C VAL A 164 -17.40 -1.79 3.25
N TRP A 165 -16.59 -2.28 2.31
CA TRP A 165 -15.92 -1.44 1.32
C TRP A 165 -16.91 -0.57 0.54
N ASN A 166 -18.00 -1.20 0.03
CA ASN A 166 -19.01 -0.52 -0.74
C ASN A 166 -19.80 0.50 0.10
N ASN A 167 -20.25 0.10 1.30
CA ASN A 167 -21.05 0.95 2.20
C ASN A 167 -20.27 2.20 2.67
N LEU A 168 -18.97 2.08 2.85
CA LEU A 168 -18.09 3.20 3.22
C LEU A 168 -17.60 4.02 2.01
N ASN A 169 -18.02 3.64 0.81
CA ASN A 169 -17.56 4.25 -0.45
C ASN A 169 -16.03 4.41 -0.47
N VAL A 170 -15.35 3.29 -0.19
CA VAL A 170 -13.88 3.23 -0.26
C VAL A 170 -13.47 3.12 -1.72
N HIS A 171 -12.48 3.89 -2.11
CA HIS A 171 -11.90 3.87 -3.45
C HIS A 171 -10.40 4.15 -3.37
N PHE A 172 -9.66 3.70 -4.37
CA PHE A 172 -8.24 4.03 -4.46
C PHE A 172 -8.08 5.49 -4.94
N PRO A 173 -7.38 6.34 -4.18
CA PRO A 173 -7.13 7.71 -4.62
C PRO A 173 -6.18 7.69 -5.84
N PRO A 174 -6.30 8.66 -6.77
CA PRO A 174 -5.47 8.72 -7.99
C PRO A 174 -4.05 9.22 -7.68
N ILE A 175 -3.36 8.60 -6.75
CA ILE A 175 -1.99 8.88 -6.33
C ILE A 175 -1.09 7.66 -6.58
N LYS A 176 0.20 7.89 -6.74
CA LYS A 176 1.19 6.84 -7.04
C LYS A 176 2.01 6.39 -5.82
N LEU A 177 1.71 6.94 -4.66
CA LEU A 177 2.41 6.64 -3.41
C LEU A 177 1.42 6.65 -2.25
N CYS A 178 1.44 5.61 -1.41
CA CYS A 178 0.59 5.46 -0.24
C CYS A 178 -0.92 5.34 -0.53
N GLU A 179 -1.33 4.96 -1.74
CA GLU A 179 -2.72 4.68 -2.09
C GLU A 179 -3.32 3.59 -1.20
N ASP A 180 -2.55 2.53 -0.91
CA ASP A 180 -2.88 1.43 0.00
C ASP A 180 -3.07 1.91 1.43
N MET A 181 -2.12 2.70 1.93
CA MET A 181 -2.20 3.28 3.27
C MET A 181 -3.43 4.18 3.41
N TRP A 182 -3.74 4.97 2.38
CA TRP A 182 -4.93 5.83 2.35
C TRP A 182 -6.21 5.01 2.50
N VAL A 183 -6.33 3.90 1.74
CA VAL A 183 -7.45 2.96 1.81
C VAL A 183 -7.59 2.37 3.23
N ASN A 184 -6.50 1.88 3.81
CA ASN A 184 -6.52 1.30 5.15
C ASN A 184 -6.87 2.32 6.24
N VAL A 185 -6.39 3.56 6.11
CA VAL A 185 -6.76 4.67 6.99
C VAL A 185 -8.25 5.00 6.84
N LYS A 186 -8.78 5.07 5.61
CA LYS A 186 -10.21 5.31 5.32
C LYS A 186 -11.10 4.24 5.95
N LEU A 187 -10.74 2.96 5.84
CA LEU A 187 -11.44 1.85 6.50
C LEU A 187 -11.41 1.99 8.02
N ALA A 188 -10.23 2.28 8.60
CA ALA A 188 -10.06 2.41 10.05
C ALA A 188 -10.68 3.69 10.65
N MET A 189 -11.09 4.67 9.84
CA MET A 189 -11.90 5.81 10.31
C MET A 189 -13.32 5.40 10.68
N ALA A 190 -13.82 4.30 10.14
CA ALA A 190 -15.14 3.78 10.44
C ALA A 190 -15.09 2.81 11.64
N ASN A 191 -16.19 2.76 12.39
CA ASN A 191 -16.34 1.81 13.50
C ASN A 191 -16.69 0.41 12.97
N ILE A 192 -15.72 -0.24 12.34
CA ILE A 192 -15.79 -1.58 11.79
C ILE A 192 -15.00 -2.57 12.65
N ARG A 193 -15.25 -3.87 12.46
CA ARG A 193 -14.63 -4.94 13.26
C ARG A 193 -13.35 -5.42 12.62
N PHE A 194 -12.25 -5.28 13.33
CA PHE A 194 -10.95 -5.82 12.95
C PHE A 194 -10.64 -7.08 13.75
N ALA A 195 -10.02 -8.06 13.10
CA ALA A 195 -9.42 -9.20 13.77
C ALA A 195 -8.02 -9.46 13.22
N TYR A 196 -7.23 -10.17 14.00
CA TYR A 196 -5.87 -10.54 13.66
C TYR A 196 -5.73 -12.06 13.57
N LEU A 197 -5.00 -12.53 12.59
CA LEU A 197 -4.58 -13.91 12.44
C LEU A 197 -3.05 -13.98 12.58
N ASN A 198 -2.58 -14.55 13.69
CA ASN A 198 -1.16 -14.70 14.02
C ASN A 198 -0.51 -15.78 13.12
N LYS A 199 -0.40 -15.47 11.83
CA LYS A 199 0.23 -16.33 10.83
C LYS A 199 0.67 -15.51 9.63
N ALA A 200 1.83 -15.82 9.07
CA ALA A 200 2.35 -15.19 7.87
C ALA A 200 2.04 -16.05 6.65
N PHE A 201 1.52 -15.42 5.60
CA PHE A 201 1.15 -16.11 4.35
C PHE A 201 1.67 -15.40 3.10
N TYR A 202 1.91 -14.12 3.17
CA TYR A 202 2.31 -13.29 2.05
C TYR A 202 3.83 -13.14 2.03
N HIS A 203 4.44 -13.31 0.86
CA HIS A 203 5.88 -13.17 0.66
C HIS A 203 6.14 -11.92 -0.17
N TYR A 204 6.45 -10.83 0.50
CA TYR A 204 6.82 -9.57 -0.10
C TYR A 204 8.26 -9.62 -0.61
N VAL A 205 8.43 -9.61 -1.93
CA VAL A 205 9.73 -9.83 -2.58
C VAL A 205 10.46 -8.50 -2.79
N ARG A 206 11.52 -8.28 -1.99
CA ARG A 206 12.42 -7.12 -2.08
C ARG A 206 13.69 -7.46 -2.86
N ILE A 207 13.57 -7.66 -4.15
CA ILE A 207 14.72 -7.79 -5.04
C ILE A 207 15.01 -6.43 -5.68
N ASP A 208 16.30 -6.11 -5.85
CA ASP A 208 16.71 -4.88 -6.55
C ASP A 208 16.23 -4.93 -8.01
N ARG A 209 15.22 -4.13 -8.34
CA ARG A 209 14.67 -4.01 -9.69
C ARG A 209 14.89 -2.61 -10.23
N VAL A 210 15.28 -2.56 -11.50
CA VAL A 210 15.19 -1.33 -12.29
C VAL A 210 13.69 -1.07 -12.53
N GLY A 211 13.20 0.12 -12.16
CA GLY A 211 11.80 0.51 -12.35
C GLY A 211 10.86 0.32 -11.14
N SER A 212 11.36 -0.14 -9.98
CA SER A 212 10.57 -0.15 -8.74
C SER A 212 10.11 1.27 -8.37
N VAL A 213 8.80 1.46 -8.17
CA VAL A 213 8.20 2.76 -7.79
C VAL A 213 8.78 3.27 -6.46
N THR A 214 9.15 2.37 -5.55
CA THR A 214 9.71 2.71 -4.23
C THR A 214 11.20 3.12 -4.27
N LYS A 215 11.93 2.87 -5.36
CA LYS A 215 13.38 3.16 -5.51
C LYS A 215 13.71 4.39 -6.35
N GLY A 216 12.73 5.07 -6.91
CA GLY A 216 12.92 6.28 -7.72
C GLY A 216 13.31 7.48 -6.86
N GLY A 217 14.59 7.53 -6.45
CA GLY A 217 15.17 8.68 -5.72
C GLY A 217 15.35 9.92 -6.61
N ASN A 218 14.25 10.48 -7.14
CA ASN A 218 14.25 11.63 -8.04
C ASN A 218 13.12 12.60 -7.68
N VAL A 219 13.04 13.70 -8.42
CA VAL A 219 11.99 14.73 -8.27
C VAL A 219 10.59 14.13 -8.28
N GLN A 220 10.35 13.07 -9.09
CA GLN A 220 9.05 12.40 -9.15
C GLN A 220 8.63 11.78 -7.80
N ALA A 221 9.56 11.23 -7.02
CA ALA A 221 9.26 10.72 -5.68
C ALA A 221 8.77 11.83 -4.73
N GLY A 222 9.35 13.03 -4.85
CA GLY A 222 8.89 14.21 -4.11
C GLY A 222 7.50 14.68 -4.56
N ILE A 223 7.23 14.68 -5.87
CA ILE A 223 5.90 15.03 -6.42
C ILE A 223 4.85 14.03 -5.91
N ASN A 224 5.13 12.73 -5.99
CA ASN A 224 4.21 11.69 -5.50
C ASN A 224 3.94 11.84 -3.99
N ALA A 225 4.96 12.20 -3.19
CA ALA A 225 4.81 12.46 -1.76
C ALA A 225 3.94 13.69 -1.47
N TYR A 226 4.06 14.75 -2.30
CA TYR A 226 3.21 15.93 -2.21
C TYR A 226 1.74 15.59 -2.53
N GLU A 227 1.49 14.89 -3.64
CA GLU A 227 0.14 14.45 -4.02
C GLU A 227 -0.49 13.58 -2.93
N ALA A 228 0.27 12.64 -2.37
CA ALA A 228 -0.17 11.83 -1.23
C ALA A 228 -0.52 12.70 -0.02
N SER A 229 0.33 13.67 0.34
CA SER A 229 0.07 14.58 1.46
C SER A 229 -1.23 15.36 1.28
N VAL A 230 -1.49 15.88 0.08
CA VAL A 230 -2.75 16.58 -0.25
C VAL A 230 -3.96 15.64 -0.09
N CYS A 231 -3.87 14.39 -0.57
CA CYS A 231 -4.95 13.41 -0.40
C CYS A 231 -5.20 13.08 1.08
N PHE A 232 -4.16 12.89 1.90
CA PHE A 232 -4.32 12.66 3.33
C PHE A 232 -4.85 13.89 4.07
N ARG A 233 -4.45 15.10 3.66
CA ARG A 233 -5.03 16.33 4.18
C ARG A 233 -6.54 16.38 3.94
N ASN A 234 -6.96 16.13 2.71
CA ASN A 234 -8.39 16.14 2.35
C ASN A 234 -9.19 15.09 3.12
N LEU A 235 -8.59 13.94 3.44
CA LEU A 235 -9.22 12.88 4.22
C LEU A 235 -9.31 13.21 5.73
N LEU A 236 -8.26 13.79 6.31
CA LEU A 236 -8.06 13.83 7.76
C LEU A 236 -8.21 15.22 8.38
N GLN A 237 -8.04 16.31 7.61
CA GLN A 237 -8.16 17.67 8.14
C GLN A 237 -9.57 17.92 8.66
N GLY A 238 -9.67 18.49 9.87
CA GLY A 238 -10.93 18.69 10.58
C GLY A 238 -11.41 17.47 11.38
N THR A 239 -10.72 16.34 11.30
CA THR A 239 -11.00 15.14 12.13
C THR A 239 -10.09 15.10 13.37
N ASN A 240 -10.46 14.27 14.35
CA ASN A 240 -9.62 14.00 15.54
C ASN A 240 -8.27 13.33 15.17
N TYR A 241 -8.15 12.74 13.98
CA TYR A 241 -6.96 12.04 13.51
C TYR A 241 -5.91 12.95 12.86
N TRP A 242 -6.29 14.20 12.55
CA TRP A 242 -5.40 15.18 11.93
C TRP A 242 -4.09 15.38 12.69
N LYS A 243 -4.18 15.51 14.02
CA LYS A 243 -2.99 15.71 14.89
C LYS A 243 -2.01 14.54 14.80
N ILE A 244 -2.53 13.31 14.67
CA ILE A 244 -1.72 12.09 14.58
C ILE A 244 -1.02 12.03 13.22
N TYR A 245 -1.73 12.33 12.13
CA TYR A 245 -1.16 12.42 10.80
C TYR A 245 -0.03 13.46 10.74
N VAL A 246 -0.29 14.67 11.25
CA VAL A 246 0.71 15.76 11.31
C VAL A 246 1.94 15.35 12.11
N LYS A 247 1.75 14.58 13.18
CA LYS A 247 2.83 14.12 14.03
C LYS A 247 3.69 13.03 13.39
N TYR A 248 3.11 12.07 12.71
CA TYR A 248 3.82 10.84 12.32
C TYR A 248 4.01 10.68 10.80
N SER A 249 2.99 10.94 9.99
CA SER A 249 3.04 10.67 8.56
C SER A 249 3.48 11.87 7.73
N MET A 250 3.00 13.07 8.04
CA MET A 250 3.34 14.29 7.30
C MET A 250 4.85 14.60 7.25
N PRO A 251 5.66 14.38 8.31
CA PRO A 251 7.07 14.74 8.30
C PRO A 251 7.89 14.05 7.22
N TRP A 252 7.68 12.75 6.97
CA TRP A 252 8.46 12.06 5.95
C TRP A 252 8.02 12.45 4.53
N MET A 253 6.74 12.77 4.30
CA MET A 253 6.27 13.30 3.03
C MET A 253 6.90 14.68 2.78
N ALA A 254 6.88 15.57 3.77
CA ALA A 254 7.53 16.86 3.69
C ALA A 254 9.04 16.75 3.45
N TYR A 255 9.70 15.76 4.07
CA TYR A 255 11.10 15.47 3.84
C TYR A 255 11.37 15.15 2.36
N LEU A 256 10.61 14.26 1.74
CA LEU A 256 10.79 13.89 0.34
C LEU A 256 10.56 15.10 -0.59
N VAL A 257 9.50 15.87 -0.35
CA VAL A 257 9.17 17.05 -1.14
C VAL A 257 10.29 18.09 -1.07
N LEU A 258 10.81 18.37 0.13
CA LEU A 258 11.89 19.34 0.34
C LEU A 258 13.22 18.85 -0.22
N TYR A 259 13.54 17.56 0.00
CA TYR A 259 14.79 16.96 -0.42
C TYR A 259 14.99 16.95 -1.93
N TYR A 260 13.91 16.73 -2.68
CA TYR A 260 13.93 16.68 -4.14
C TYR A 260 13.55 18.01 -4.81
N ASP A 261 13.28 19.07 -4.03
CA ASP A 261 12.79 20.37 -4.55
C ASP A 261 11.59 20.20 -5.49
N ALA A 262 10.64 19.36 -5.08
CA ALA A 262 9.63 18.77 -5.96
C ALA A 262 8.48 19.74 -6.32
N VAL A 263 8.27 20.78 -5.52
CA VAL A 263 7.18 21.76 -5.68
C VAL A 263 7.66 23.18 -5.39
N SER A 264 6.86 24.18 -5.78
CA SER A 264 7.15 25.57 -5.46
C SER A 264 7.20 25.81 -3.94
N VAL A 265 7.96 26.82 -3.54
CA VAL A 265 8.08 27.24 -2.13
C VAL A 265 6.71 27.56 -1.53
N GLU A 266 5.83 28.16 -2.31
CA GLU A 266 4.47 28.49 -1.88
C GLU A 266 3.64 27.25 -1.59
N ASN A 267 3.64 26.27 -2.51
CA ASN A 267 2.94 25.00 -2.34
C ASN A 267 3.47 24.21 -1.15
N PHE A 268 4.80 24.15 -0.95
CA PHE A 268 5.38 23.52 0.22
C PHE A 268 4.89 24.17 1.52
N LYS A 269 4.98 25.50 1.62
CA LYS A 269 4.56 26.23 2.82
C LYS A 269 3.07 26.07 3.10
N LYS A 270 2.22 26.09 2.07
CA LYS A 270 0.78 25.89 2.18
C LYS A 270 0.45 24.50 2.70
N GLU A 271 1.06 23.45 2.09
CA GLU A 271 0.76 22.07 2.44
C GLU A 271 1.30 21.68 3.81
N PHE A 272 2.51 22.08 4.17
CA PHE A 272 3.19 21.61 5.37
C PHE A 272 3.20 22.63 6.53
N LYS A 273 2.32 23.62 6.50
CA LYS A 273 2.22 24.67 7.55
C LYS A 273 1.96 24.14 8.97
N ASP A 274 1.31 23.00 9.06
CA ASP A 274 0.89 22.39 10.34
C ASP A 274 1.95 21.47 10.97
N LEU A 275 3.14 21.32 10.35
CA LEU A 275 4.24 20.51 10.89
C LEU A 275 4.57 20.90 12.32
N GLN A 276 4.59 19.89 13.21
CA GLN A 276 4.92 20.04 14.62
C GLN A 276 6.37 19.66 14.91
N TYR A 277 6.95 20.23 15.97
CA TYR A 277 8.33 19.97 16.38
C TYR A 277 8.39 18.76 17.31
N ILE A 278 9.07 17.67 16.91
CA ILE A 278 9.28 16.47 17.73
C ILE A 278 10.74 15.97 17.66
N SER A 279 11.46 16.20 16.57
CA SER A 279 12.84 15.72 16.38
C SER A 279 13.72 16.73 15.63
N CYS A 280 15.07 16.50 15.60
CA CYS A 280 15.99 17.37 14.86
C CYS A 280 15.67 17.45 13.34
N VAL A 281 15.15 16.38 12.74
CA VAL A 281 14.78 16.39 11.33
C VAL A 281 13.52 17.21 11.12
N GLU A 282 12.55 17.08 12.01
CA GLU A 282 11.31 17.84 11.98
C GLU A 282 11.54 19.31 12.25
N TRP A 283 12.58 19.66 13.06
CA TRP A 283 13.03 21.05 13.21
C TRP A 283 13.47 21.65 11.87
N ILE A 284 14.27 20.90 11.08
CA ILE A 284 14.70 21.32 9.74
C ILE A 284 13.48 21.53 8.83
N LEU A 285 12.53 20.61 8.85
CA LEU A 285 11.32 20.68 8.04
C LEU A 285 10.45 21.89 8.42
N ARG A 286 10.28 22.13 9.72
CA ARG A 286 9.54 23.30 10.20
C ARG A 286 10.26 24.60 9.88
N LEU A 287 11.58 24.64 10.01
CA LEU A 287 12.38 25.78 9.56
C LEU A 287 12.20 26.04 8.07
N SER A 288 12.06 24.97 7.27
CA SER A 288 11.85 25.07 5.83
C SER A 288 10.48 25.63 5.46
N VAL A 289 9.47 25.45 6.29
CA VAL A 289 8.16 26.13 6.09
C VAL A 289 8.33 27.65 6.12
N LYS A 290 9.22 28.16 6.99
CA LYS A 290 9.54 29.57 7.07
C LYS A 290 10.61 30.00 6.05
N TRP A 291 11.65 29.18 5.91
CA TRP A 291 12.88 29.49 5.18
C TRP A 291 13.31 28.28 4.31
N TYR A 292 12.59 28.06 3.24
CA TYR A 292 12.68 26.88 2.39
C TYR A 292 14.10 26.55 1.92
N ARG A 293 14.83 27.54 1.36
CA ARG A 293 16.19 27.33 0.85
C ARG A 293 17.20 26.98 1.95
N LEU A 294 17.02 27.51 3.15
CA LEU A 294 17.88 27.15 4.29
C LEU A 294 17.66 25.70 4.70
N GLY A 295 16.40 25.23 4.73
CA GLY A 295 16.09 23.82 4.99
C GLY A 295 16.71 22.89 3.97
N GLN A 296 16.61 23.21 2.67
CA GLN A 296 17.26 22.45 1.60
C GLN A 296 18.77 22.38 1.77
N PHE A 297 19.41 23.51 2.09
CA PHE A 297 20.87 23.59 2.32
C PHE A 297 21.32 22.70 3.48
N ILE A 298 20.60 22.69 4.59
CA ILE A 298 20.90 21.82 5.75
C ILE A 298 20.75 20.35 5.39
N LEU A 299 19.71 19.98 4.64
CA LEU A 299 19.52 18.59 4.18
C LEU A 299 20.63 18.16 3.20
N TRP A 300 21.08 19.07 2.33
CA TRP A 300 22.19 18.83 1.41
C TRP A 300 23.51 18.57 2.18
N ILE A 301 23.82 19.39 3.19
CA ILE A 301 25.00 19.18 4.07
C ILE A 301 24.92 17.80 4.72
N ARG A 302 23.79 17.44 5.30
CA ARG A 302 23.61 16.13 5.97
C ARG A 302 23.83 14.96 5.01
N LYS A 303 23.35 15.05 3.76
CA LYS A 303 23.60 14.05 2.72
C LYS A 303 25.08 13.93 2.37
N SER A 304 25.74 15.06 2.22
CA SER A 304 27.18 15.11 1.88
C SER A 304 28.04 14.50 2.98
N LEU A 305 27.73 14.77 4.26
CA LEU A 305 28.41 14.16 5.42
C LEU A 305 28.10 12.67 5.56
N GLY A 306 26.86 12.23 5.27
CA GLY A 306 26.51 10.80 5.27
C GLY A 306 27.25 9.98 4.22
N LYS A 307 27.49 10.55 3.03
CA LYS A 307 28.32 9.92 1.98
C LYS A 307 29.80 9.78 2.35
N LEU A 308 30.32 10.66 3.19
CA LEU A 308 31.69 10.58 3.69
C LEU A 308 31.86 9.46 4.73
N ARG A 309 30.85 9.20 5.58
CA ARG A 309 30.87 8.11 6.58
C ARG A 309 30.77 6.69 6.00
N HIS A 310 30.30 6.53 4.78
CA HIS A 310 30.20 5.23 4.09
C HIS A 310 31.38 4.98 3.12
N ARG A 311 32.42 5.84 3.13
CA ARG A 311 33.64 5.69 2.34
C ARG A 311 34.89 5.36 3.20
N GLU A 312 34.72 5.24 4.53
CA GLU A 312 35.65 4.65 5.48
C GLU A 312 35.16 3.24 5.88
#